data_39fe96555a03ecf45775ac2668b7d5dc
#
_entry.id   39fe96555a03ecf45775ac2668b7d5dc
#
_cell.length_a   1.000
_cell.length_b   1.000
_cell.length_c   1.000
_cell.angle_alpha   90.00
_cell.angle_beta   90.00
_cell.angle_gamma   90.00
#
_symmetry.space_group_name_H-M   'P 1'
#
loop_
_entity.id
_entity.type
_entity.pdbx_description
1 polymer ?
#
loop_
_entity_poly.entity_id
_entity_poly.type
_entity_poly.pdbx_seq_one_letter_code
_entity_poly.pdbx_strand_id
1 'polypeptide(L)'
;MNTIITANNLFKKYGDLTAVDGISFEIQEGECFGFLGPNGAGKTSTIKMIHCVSPVTAGTLMVDGLPAHINNRVLKKKTGVIPQEITLDIDLTARENLMVFSRFFDIPRRVARERVAELLKFVELEAKRDSKINELSTGMKRRLLIARALLNEPRIIIADEPTTGLDPQARHLIWQRLRQLKRQGATLILTTQYMEEAQQLCDRIVIMHQGKILKEGAPSRLIEEEIGREVAEIRIAADQDEALIAQLGQFACGHERAGDTLFFYCRDGQSLWRKLNELDLPNTVHRPATLEDVFLKLTGRSLIE
;
A
#
# COMPACT_ATOMS: atom_id res chain seq x y z
N MET A 1 -3.31 10.28 20.11
CA MET A 1 -2.32 10.23 19.01
C MET A 1 -2.40 11.55 18.29
N ASN A 2 -1.29 12.14 17.85
CA ASN A 2 -1.31 13.39 17.11
C ASN A 2 -1.55 13.12 15.63
N THR A 3 -2.44 13.87 15.00
CA THR A 3 -2.63 13.83 13.55
C THR A 3 -1.45 14.52 12.87
N ILE A 4 -0.73 13.82 12.00
CA ILE A 4 0.43 14.35 11.28
C ILE A 4 0.07 14.81 9.86
N ILE A 5 -0.97 14.22 9.25
CA ILE A 5 -1.49 14.63 7.94
C ILE A 5 -3.00 14.75 8.02
N THR A 6 -3.52 15.84 7.47
CA THR A 6 -4.97 16.07 7.32
C THR A 6 -5.26 16.53 5.89
N ALA A 7 -6.14 15.83 5.23
CA ALA A 7 -6.67 16.20 3.91
C ALA A 7 -8.18 16.41 4.02
N ASN A 8 -8.68 17.56 3.55
CA ASN A 8 -10.10 17.86 3.53
C ASN A 8 -10.53 18.24 2.12
N ASN A 9 -11.47 17.47 1.58
CA ASN A 9 -12.06 17.66 0.26
C ASN A 9 -10.99 17.90 -0.82
N LEU A 10 -9.99 17.01 -0.87
CA LEU A 10 -8.78 17.15 -1.68
C LEU A 10 -9.06 16.77 -3.13
N PHE A 11 -8.71 17.66 -4.06
CA PHE A 11 -8.85 17.43 -5.49
C PHE A 11 -7.52 17.52 -6.22
N LYS A 12 -7.35 16.66 -7.22
CA LYS A 12 -6.27 16.75 -8.19
C LYS A 12 -6.78 16.58 -9.61
N LYS A 13 -6.53 17.59 -10.46
CA LYS A 13 -6.85 17.55 -11.89
C LYS A 13 -5.57 17.72 -12.73
N TYR A 14 -5.53 17.01 -13.85
CA TYR A 14 -4.54 17.13 -14.91
C TYR A 14 -5.30 17.38 -16.24
N GLY A 15 -5.40 18.66 -16.64
CA GLY A 15 -6.32 19.03 -17.72
C GLY A 15 -7.75 18.62 -17.36
N ASP A 16 -8.38 17.85 -18.23
CA ASP A 16 -9.75 17.34 -18.05
C ASP A 16 -9.86 16.12 -17.14
N LEU A 17 -8.73 15.44 -16.86
CA LEU A 17 -8.71 14.26 -16.02
C LEU A 17 -8.75 14.64 -14.54
N THR A 18 -9.78 14.21 -13.83
CA THR A 18 -9.85 14.29 -12.36
C THR A 18 -9.22 13.03 -11.76
N ALA A 19 -7.95 13.14 -11.34
CA ALA A 19 -7.20 12.01 -10.77
C ALA A 19 -7.50 11.77 -9.28
N VAL A 20 -7.92 12.81 -8.54
CA VAL A 20 -8.39 12.74 -7.14
C VAL A 20 -9.61 13.61 -7.03
N ASP A 21 -10.70 13.06 -6.49
CA ASP A 21 -12.03 13.63 -6.52
C ASP A 21 -12.62 13.74 -5.10
N GLY A 22 -12.29 14.85 -4.42
CA GLY A 22 -12.91 15.23 -3.15
C GLY A 22 -12.62 14.31 -1.97
N ILE A 23 -11.41 13.72 -1.90
CA ILE A 23 -11.06 12.80 -0.81
C ILE A 23 -10.73 13.55 0.49
N SER A 24 -11.12 12.94 1.63
CA SER A 24 -10.76 13.43 2.97
C SER A 24 -10.22 12.25 3.78
N PHE A 25 -9.12 12.47 4.49
CA PHE A 25 -8.49 11.46 5.36
C PHE A 25 -7.57 12.12 6.39
N GLU A 26 -7.26 11.38 7.44
CA GLU A 26 -6.28 11.77 8.45
C GLU A 26 -5.28 10.64 8.68
N ILE A 27 -4.01 11.00 8.88
CA ILE A 27 -2.93 10.05 9.22
C ILE A 27 -2.38 10.42 10.58
N GLN A 28 -2.27 9.42 11.47
CA GLN A 28 -1.74 9.60 12.80
C GLN A 28 -0.21 9.44 12.83
N GLU A 29 0.45 10.11 13.75
CA GLU A 29 1.90 9.97 13.93
C GLU A 29 2.25 8.53 14.36
N GLY A 30 3.24 7.93 13.69
CA GLY A 30 3.73 6.57 13.97
C GLY A 30 2.90 5.44 13.38
N GLU A 31 1.77 5.73 12.68
CA GLU A 31 1.03 4.68 11.98
C GLU A 31 1.62 4.36 10.59
N CYS A 32 1.30 3.18 10.09
CA CYS A 32 1.42 2.82 8.69
C CYS A 32 0.05 2.95 8.02
N PHE A 33 -0.11 3.98 7.20
CA PHE A 33 -1.35 4.26 6.47
C PHE A 33 -1.21 3.89 5.00
N GLY A 34 -2.15 3.09 4.49
CA GLY A 34 -2.12 2.56 3.13
C GLY A 34 -3.16 3.17 2.20
N PHE A 35 -2.75 3.54 1.00
CA PHE A 35 -3.64 3.80 -0.13
C PHE A 35 -3.68 2.56 -1.01
N LEU A 36 -4.76 1.79 -0.94
CA LEU A 36 -4.97 0.55 -1.69
C LEU A 36 -5.90 0.79 -2.89
N GLY A 37 -5.57 0.26 -4.05
CA GLY A 37 -6.44 0.34 -5.22
C GLY A 37 -5.72 0.01 -6.53
N PRO A 38 -6.45 -0.12 -7.65
CA PRO A 38 -5.87 -0.44 -8.93
C PRO A 38 -5.04 0.71 -9.51
N ASN A 39 -4.39 0.46 -10.64
CA ASN A 39 -3.73 1.51 -11.40
C ASN A 39 -4.76 2.56 -11.85
N GLY A 40 -4.38 3.84 -11.78
CA GLY A 40 -5.31 4.94 -12.09
C GLY A 40 -6.28 5.34 -10.97
N ALA A 41 -6.30 4.64 -9.82
CA ALA A 41 -7.18 4.99 -8.70
C ALA A 41 -6.89 6.34 -8.01
N GLY A 42 -5.77 7.02 -8.34
CA GLY A 42 -5.40 8.31 -7.74
C GLY A 42 -4.34 8.23 -6.64
N LYS A 43 -3.85 7.03 -6.28
CA LYS A 43 -2.87 6.79 -5.20
C LYS A 43 -1.59 7.63 -5.35
N THR A 44 -0.89 7.46 -6.48
CA THR A 44 0.37 8.19 -6.77
C THR A 44 0.14 9.70 -6.84
N SER A 45 -1.01 10.17 -7.36
CA SER A 45 -1.36 11.60 -7.37
C SER A 45 -1.53 12.15 -5.96
N THR A 46 -2.17 11.39 -5.07
CA THR A 46 -2.35 11.77 -3.66
C THR A 46 -1.01 11.89 -2.94
N ILE A 47 -0.12 10.91 -3.04
CA ILE A 47 1.18 11.00 -2.36
C ILE A 47 2.09 12.08 -2.98
N LYS A 48 2.01 12.34 -4.29
CA LYS A 48 2.72 13.46 -4.92
C LYS A 48 2.30 14.82 -4.36
N MET A 49 1.04 14.99 -3.95
CA MET A 49 0.59 16.17 -3.23
C MET A 49 1.14 16.19 -1.79
N ILE A 50 1.09 15.08 -1.06
CA ILE A 50 1.59 14.97 0.32
C ILE A 50 3.06 15.37 0.42
N HIS A 51 3.91 14.90 -0.49
CA HIS A 51 5.35 15.26 -0.44
C HIS A 51 5.72 16.47 -1.31
N CYS A 52 4.73 17.32 -1.63
CA CYS A 52 4.95 18.63 -2.24
C CYS A 52 5.62 18.60 -3.62
N VAL A 53 5.36 17.58 -4.44
CA VAL A 53 5.85 17.49 -5.83
C VAL A 53 4.77 17.91 -6.83
N SER A 54 3.51 17.68 -6.48
CA SER A 54 2.36 18.09 -7.29
C SER A 54 1.50 19.11 -6.52
N PRO A 55 1.05 20.21 -7.13
CA PRO A 55 0.17 21.14 -6.43
C PRO A 55 -1.21 20.55 -6.23
N VAL A 56 -1.85 20.89 -5.11
CA VAL A 56 -3.27 20.65 -4.85
C VAL A 56 -4.11 21.52 -5.81
N THR A 57 -5.14 20.95 -6.44
CA THR A 57 -6.05 21.69 -7.32
C THR A 57 -7.13 22.42 -6.51
N ALA A 58 -7.73 21.74 -5.54
CA ALA A 58 -8.72 22.30 -4.61
C ALA A 58 -8.74 21.49 -3.30
N GLY A 59 -9.37 22.03 -2.26
CA GLY A 59 -9.36 21.47 -0.91
C GLY A 59 -8.12 21.89 -0.12
N THR A 60 -7.91 21.26 1.03
CA THR A 60 -6.78 21.56 1.92
C THR A 60 -5.99 20.31 2.24
N LEU A 61 -4.66 20.46 2.31
CA LEU A 61 -3.75 19.40 2.72
C LEU A 61 -2.70 19.98 3.67
N MET A 62 -2.70 19.48 4.90
CA MET A 62 -1.74 19.84 5.94
C MET A 62 -0.84 18.64 6.22
N VAL A 63 0.46 18.85 6.33
CA VAL A 63 1.47 17.84 6.64
C VAL A 63 2.37 18.38 7.73
N ASP A 64 2.52 17.67 8.84
CA ASP A 64 3.31 18.09 10.02
C ASP A 64 3.02 19.55 10.43
N GLY A 65 1.72 19.91 10.47
CA GLY A 65 1.24 21.26 10.83
C GLY A 65 1.47 22.35 9.77
N LEU A 66 2.01 22.01 8.60
CA LEU A 66 2.31 22.97 7.51
C LEU A 66 1.46 22.68 6.27
N PRO A 67 1.04 23.70 5.52
CA PRO A 67 0.33 23.50 4.28
C PRO A 67 1.25 22.85 3.22
N ALA A 68 0.75 21.78 2.58
CA ALA A 68 1.47 21.07 1.53
C ALA A 68 1.40 21.88 0.23
N HIS A 69 2.53 22.46 -0.17
CA HIS A 69 2.68 23.15 -1.47
C HIS A 69 4.07 22.90 -2.07
N ILE A 70 4.17 23.03 -3.39
CA ILE A 70 5.33 22.63 -4.17
C ILE A 70 6.67 23.27 -3.72
N ASN A 71 6.62 24.45 -3.12
CA ASN A 71 7.80 25.18 -2.64
C ASN A 71 8.14 24.91 -1.16
N ASN A 72 7.43 24.01 -0.49
CA ASN A 72 7.64 23.73 0.93
C ASN A 72 8.91 22.88 1.16
N ARG A 73 10.08 23.54 1.20
CA ARG A 73 11.36 22.89 1.44
C ARG A 73 11.47 22.26 2.84
N VAL A 74 10.76 22.82 3.83
CA VAL A 74 10.77 22.30 5.20
C VAL A 74 10.14 20.93 5.22
N LEU A 75 8.98 20.73 4.59
CA LEU A 75 8.33 19.42 4.49
C LEU A 75 9.19 18.41 3.71
N LYS A 76 9.79 18.84 2.59
CA LYS A 76 10.67 17.96 1.81
C LYS A 76 11.88 17.47 2.62
N LYS A 77 12.44 18.30 3.51
CA LYS A 77 13.53 17.89 4.40
C LYS A 77 13.10 16.90 5.49
N LYS A 78 11.82 16.89 5.88
CA LYS A 78 11.25 16.00 6.91
C LYS A 78 10.65 14.71 6.34
N THR A 79 10.61 14.57 5.00
CA THR A 79 9.99 13.46 4.30
C THR A 79 11.05 12.64 3.56
N GLY A 80 11.00 11.31 3.72
CA GLY A 80 11.76 10.37 2.93
C GLY A 80 10.85 9.72 1.88
N VAL A 81 11.32 9.58 0.64
CA VAL A 81 10.51 9.01 -0.45
C VAL A 81 11.22 7.81 -1.05
N ILE A 82 10.51 6.69 -1.07
CA ILE A 82 10.85 5.47 -1.80
C ILE A 82 9.98 5.45 -3.05
N PRO A 83 10.50 5.88 -4.21
CA PRO A 83 9.70 6.00 -5.43
C PRO A 83 9.42 4.65 -6.06
N GLN A 84 8.38 4.55 -6.88
CA GLN A 84 8.05 3.37 -7.66
C GLN A 84 9.16 3.02 -8.66
N GLU A 85 9.72 4.02 -9.35
CA GLU A 85 10.80 3.83 -10.30
C GLU A 85 12.17 3.83 -9.62
N ILE A 86 13.12 3.12 -10.23
CA ILE A 86 14.51 3.10 -9.76
C ILE A 86 15.21 4.36 -10.29
N THR A 87 15.35 5.36 -9.43
CA THR A 87 15.95 6.66 -9.74
C THR A 87 17.38 6.77 -9.16
N LEU A 88 18.18 5.72 -9.32
CA LEU A 88 19.57 5.67 -8.93
C LEU A 88 20.46 6.05 -10.12
N ASP A 89 21.56 6.73 -9.85
CA ASP A 89 22.56 7.07 -10.86
C ASP A 89 23.40 5.82 -11.17
N ILE A 90 23.35 5.39 -12.42
CA ILE A 90 23.98 4.15 -12.89
C ILE A 90 25.51 4.22 -12.97
N ASP A 91 26.07 5.42 -13.09
CA ASP A 91 27.50 5.65 -13.19
C ASP A 91 28.19 5.63 -11.82
N LEU A 92 27.41 5.76 -10.75
CA LEU A 92 27.88 5.77 -9.38
C LEU A 92 27.75 4.40 -8.71
N THR A 93 28.58 4.17 -7.68
CA THR A 93 28.44 3.04 -6.77
C THR A 93 27.26 3.24 -5.81
N ALA A 94 26.87 2.18 -5.09
CA ALA A 94 25.82 2.25 -4.07
C ALA A 94 26.13 3.33 -3.01
N ARG A 95 27.36 3.36 -2.51
CA ARG A 95 27.83 4.36 -1.55
C ARG A 95 27.81 5.78 -2.13
N GLU A 96 28.32 5.96 -3.35
CA GLU A 96 28.38 7.26 -3.99
C GLU A 96 26.98 7.84 -4.26
N ASN A 97 26.01 7.03 -4.67
CA ASN A 97 24.63 7.43 -4.80
C ASN A 97 24.09 8.06 -3.49
N LEU A 98 24.32 7.39 -2.36
CA LEU A 98 23.87 7.91 -1.07
C LEU A 98 24.66 9.16 -0.67
N MET A 99 25.96 9.20 -0.90
CA MET A 99 26.81 10.37 -0.59
C MET A 99 26.44 11.59 -1.43
N VAL A 100 26.12 11.43 -2.71
CA VAL A 100 25.65 12.54 -3.56
C VAL A 100 24.27 13.01 -3.10
N PHE A 101 23.37 12.06 -2.81
CA PHE A 101 22.01 12.41 -2.38
C PHE A 101 21.99 13.12 -1.02
N SER A 102 22.93 12.81 -0.11
CA SER A 102 23.05 13.49 1.19
C SER A 102 23.27 15.01 1.08
N ARG A 103 23.88 15.46 -0.05
CA ARG A 103 24.13 16.89 -0.29
C ARG A 103 22.86 17.70 -0.53
N PHE A 104 21.79 17.07 -1.04
CA PHE A 104 20.50 17.76 -1.21
C PHE A 104 19.84 18.14 0.12
N PHE A 105 20.29 17.50 1.22
CA PHE A 105 19.83 17.78 2.58
C PHE A 105 20.82 18.61 3.40
N ASP A 106 21.89 19.13 2.79
CA ASP A 106 22.93 19.90 3.44
C ASP A 106 23.64 19.11 4.58
N ILE A 107 23.71 17.78 4.49
CA ILE A 107 24.34 16.92 5.52
C ILE A 107 25.86 17.07 5.41
N PRO A 108 26.56 17.44 6.52
CA PRO A 108 28.00 17.56 6.51
C PRO A 108 28.68 16.25 6.11
N ARG A 109 29.74 16.32 5.30
CA ARG A 109 30.39 15.13 4.68
C ARG A 109 30.84 14.07 5.69
N ARG A 110 31.28 14.47 6.88
CA ARG A 110 31.65 13.55 7.95
C ARG A 110 30.43 12.76 8.43
N VAL A 111 29.34 13.45 8.79
CA VAL A 111 28.08 12.85 9.23
C VAL A 111 27.48 11.96 8.13
N ALA A 112 27.51 12.42 6.88
CA ALA A 112 27.03 11.64 5.74
C ALA A 112 27.77 10.30 5.59
N ARG A 113 29.11 10.27 5.79
CA ARG A 113 29.88 9.02 5.70
C ARG A 113 29.47 7.99 6.73
N GLU A 114 29.32 8.42 7.99
CA GLU A 114 28.91 7.57 9.10
C GLU A 114 27.49 7.02 8.84
N ARG A 115 26.55 7.91 8.54
CA ARG A 115 25.15 7.56 8.24
C ARG A 115 24.99 6.65 7.03
N VAL A 116 25.72 6.88 5.94
CA VAL A 116 25.70 6.03 4.76
C VAL A 116 26.20 4.62 5.08
N ALA A 117 27.25 4.47 5.91
CA ALA A 117 27.73 3.15 6.33
C ALA A 117 26.66 2.40 7.16
N GLU A 118 26.01 3.08 8.11
CA GLU A 118 24.91 2.53 8.91
C GLU A 118 23.71 2.13 8.05
N LEU A 119 23.30 2.99 7.12
CA LEU A 119 22.18 2.71 6.23
C LEU A 119 22.45 1.55 5.26
N LEU A 120 23.67 1.44 4.71
CA LEU A 120 24.05 0.30 3.88
C LEU A 120 24.03 -1.01 4.68
N LYS A 121 24.45 -0.99 5.95
CA LYS A 121 24.30 -2.12 6.87
C LYS A 121 22.84 -2.43 7.15
N PHE A 122 22.03 -1.41 7.46
CA PHE A 122 20.59 -1.56 7.70
C PHE A 122 19.86 -2.26 6.55
N VAL A 123 20.19 -1.92 5.31
CA VAL A 123 19.57 -2.54 4.12
C VAL A 123 20.33 -3.76 3.59
N GLU A 124 21.33 -4.28 4.32
CA GLU A 124 22.15 -5.44 3.96
C GLU A 124 22.87 -5.30 2.60
N LEU A 125 23.44 -4.13 2.37
CA LEU A 125 24.23 -3.81 1.17
C LEU A 125 25.68 -3.41 1.49
N GLU A 126 26.17 -3.66 2.71
CA GLU A 126 27.52 -3.29 3.12
C GLU A 126 28.59 -3.94 2.21
N ALA A 127 28.45 -5.24 1.91
CA ALA A 127 29.36 -5.97 1.01
C ALA A 127 29.30 -5.49 -0.45
N LYS A 128 28.24 -4.75 -0.82
CA LYS A 128 28.01 -4.21 -2.17
C LYS A 128 28.16 -2.67 -2.24
N ARG A 129 28.73 -2.07 -1.20
CA ARG A 129 28.85 -0.60 -1.10
C ARG A 129 29.61 0.05 -2.26
N ASP A 130 30.62 -0.64 -2.78
CA ASP A 130 31.48 -0.15 -3.86
C ASP A 130 31.10 -0.75 -5.23
N SER A 131 30.02 -1.57 -5.32
CA SER A 131 29.45 -2.06 -6.57
C SER A 131 28.68 -0.96 -7.29
N LYS A 132 28.79 -0.91 -8.63
CA LYS A 132 27.98 -0.03 -9.48
C LYS A 132 26.52 -0.49 -9.49
N ILE A 133 25.61 0.44 -9.76
CA ILE A 133 24.17 0.15 -9.74
C ILE A 133 23.78 -0.95 -10.74
N ASN A 134 24.45 -1.05 -11.89
CA ASN A 134 24.17 -2.10 -12.87
C ASN A 134 24.52 -3.52 -12.38
N GLU A 135 25.40 -3.64 -11.39
CA GLU A 135 25.79 -4.91 -10.77
C GLU A 135 24.83 -5.37 -9.67
N LEU A 136 23.85 -4.53 -9.30
CA LEU A 136 22.87 -4.83 -8.29
C LEU A 136 21.60 -5.44 -8.89
N SER A 137 21.03 -6.44 -8.21
CA SER A 137 19.70 -6.97 -8.54
C SER A 137 18.61 -5.92 -8.31
N THR A 138 17.44 -6.13 -8.90
CA THR A 138 16.28 -5.22 -8.70
C THR A 138 15.93 -5.08 -7.22
N GLY A 139 15.94 -6.17 -6.45
CA GLY A 139 15.72 -6.15 -5.00
C GLY A 139 16.78 -5.36 -4.23
N MET A 140 18.08 -5.49 -4.63
CA MET A 140 19.16 -4.68 -4.06
C MET A 140 19.00 -3.19 -4.37
N LYS A 141 18.64 -2.83 -5.61
CA LYS A 141 18.34 -1.44 -5.99
C LYS A 141 17.19 -0.87 -5.17
N ARG A 142 16.13 -1.64 -4.94
CA ARG A 142 14.99 -1.24 -4.12
C ARG A 142 15.40 -1.00 -2.66
N ARG A 143 16.23 -1.88 -2.09
CA ARG A 143 16.79 -1.70 -0.75
C ARG A 143 17.67 -0.45 -0.65
N LEU A 144 18.44 -0.14 -1.68
CA LEU A 144 19.24 1.09 -1.75
C LEU A 144 18.36 2.36 -1.78
N LEU A 145 17.20 2.31 -2.45
CA LEU A 145 16.22 3.41 -2.42
C LEU A 145 15.65 3.62 -1.00
N ILE A 146 15.46 2.55 -0.21
CA ILE A 146 15.08 2.68 1.20
C ILE A 146 16.19 3.40 1.98
N ALA A 147 17.45 2.98 1.84
CA ALA A 147 18.58 3.64 2.48
C ALA A 147 18.64 5.13 2.10
N ARG A 148 18.41 5.45 0.82
CA ARG A 148 18.38 6.82 0.32
C ARG A 148 17.28 7.66 0.97
N ALA A 149 16.09 7.08 1.13
CA ALA A 149 14.95 7.75 1.74
C ALA A 149 15.16 8.07 3.23
N LEU A 150 16.10 7.37 3.90
CA LEU A 150 16.39 7.54 5.33
C LEU A 150 17.56 8.51 5.61
N LEU A 151 18.24 9.02 4.61
CA LEU A 151 19.43 9.87 4.77
C LEU A 151 19.19 11.11 5.62
N ASN A 152 18.02 11.72 5.49
CA ASN A 152 17.62 12.94 6.20
C ASN A 152 16.89 12.68 7.52
N GLU A 153 16.87 11.43 8.03
CA GLU A 153 16.16 11.03 9.25
C GLU A 153 14.69 11.52 9.28
N PRO A 154 13.90 11.10 8.27
CA PRO A 154 12.58 11.66 8.08
C PRO A 154 11.60 11.22 9.16
N ARG A 155 10.66 12.10 9.55
CA ARG A 155 9.50 11.74 10.38
C ARG A 155 8.43 10.99 9.59
N ILE A 156 8.35 11.26 8.28
CA ILE A 156 7.35 10.68 7.37
C ILE A 156 8.09 9.97 6.24
N ILE A 157 7.78 8.71 6.03
CA ILE A 157 8.32 7.91 4.93
C ILE A 157 7.18 7.57 3.99
N ILE A 158 7.33 7.96 2.72
CA ILE A 158 6.37 7.65 1.66
C ILE A 158 6.96 6.54 0.80
N ALA A 159 6.25 5.43 0.68
CA ALA A 159 6.62 4.29 -0.15
C ALA A 159 5.60 4.10 -1.27
N ASP A 160 5.98 4.47 -2.48
CA ASP A 160 5.13 4.34 -3.67
C ASP A 160 5.37 2.98 -4.32
N GLU A 161 4.43 2.07 -4.16
CA GLU A 161 4.49 0.69 -4.66
C GLU A 161 5.86 0.01 -4.43
N PRO A 162 6.33 -0.09 -3.16
CA PRO A 162 7.73 -0.39 -2.87
C PRO A 162 8.16 -1.80 -3.29
N THR A 163 7.23 -2.71 -3.54
CA THR A 163 7.54 -4.12 -3.87
C THR A 163 7.11 -4.55 -5.27
N THR A 164 6.63 -3.62 -6.09
CA THR A 164 6.24 -3.90 -7.47
C THR A 164 7.42 -4.43 -8.28
N GLY A 165 7.21 -5.56 -8.99
CA GLY A 165 8.22 -6.20 -9.83
C GLY A 165 9.29 -6.99 -9.06
N LEU A 166 9.11 -7.23 -7.76
CA LEU A 166 10.01 -8.05 -6.95
C LEU A 166 9.49 -9.50 -6.83
N ASP A 167 10.44 -10.43 -6.75
CA ASP A 167 10.16 -11.80 -6.35
C ASP A 167 9.68 -11.87 -4.88
N PRO A 168 9.02 -12.98 -4.46
CA PRO A 168 8.48 -13.10 -3.10
C PRO A 168 9.52 -12.91 -2.00
N GLN A 169 10.75 -13.41 -2.18
CA GLN A 169 11.81 -13.30 -1.17
C GLN A 169 12.24 -11.85 -1.00
N ALA A 170 12.48 -11.12 -2.09
CA ALA A 170 12.83 -9.71 -2.06
C ALA A 170 11.70 -8.86 -1.45
N ARG A 171 10.43 -9.17 -1.76
CA ARG A 171 9.25 -8.52 -1.20
C ARG A 171 9.23 -8.66 0.33
N HIS A 172 9.39 -9.86 0.86
CA HIS A 172 9.44 -10.11 2.31
C HIS A 172 10.55 -9.33 3.01
N LEU A 173 11.73 -9.20 2.41
CA LEU A 173 12.82 -8.39 2.95
C LEU A 173 12.44 -6.90 3.04
N ILE A 174 11.81 -6.35 2.00
CA ILE A 174 11.32 -4.97 2.02
C ILE A 174 10.28 -4.77 3.13
N TRP A 175 9.28 -5.67 3.24
CA TRP A 175 8.27 -5.60 4.30
C TRP A 175 8.90 -5.65 5.69
N GLN A 176 9.91 -6.48 5.87
CA GLN A 176 10.64 -6.57 7.14
C GLN A 176 11.31 -5.23 7.51
N ARG A 177 11.92 -4.54 6.53
CA ARG A 177 12.53 -3.22 6.74
C ARG A 177 11.49 -2.15 7.06
N LEU A 178 10.39 -2.11 6.32
CA LEU A 178 9.30 -1.16 6.58
C LEU A 178 8.69 -1.38 7.98
N ARG A 179 8.44 -2.64 8.38
CA ARG A 179 7.98 -2.94 9.75
C ARG A 179 9.00 -2.54 10.82
N GLN A 180 10.29 -2.67 10.55
CA GLN A 180 11.33 -2.23 11.48
C GLN A 180 11.30 -0.70 11.65
N LEU A 181 11.18 0.06 10.56
CA LEU A 181 11.06 1.53 10.60
C LEU A 181 9.83 1.98 11.39
N LYS A 182 8.68 1.33 11.14
CA LYS A 182 7.46 1.59 11.90
C LYS A 182 7.67 1.36 13.41
N ARG A 183 8.27 0.24 13.81
CA ARG A 183 8.59 -0.03 15.23
C ARG A 183 9.53 0.99 15.86
N GLN A 184 10.33 1.67 15.07
CA GLN A 184 11.19 2.79 15.49
C GLN A 184 10.45 4.13 15.58
N GLY A 185 9.13 4.14 15.32
CA GLY A 185 8.29 5.32 15.45
C GLY A 185 8.11 6.13 14.15
N ALA A 186 8.60 5.66 13.01
CA ALA A 186 8.37 6.33 11.73
C ALA A 186 6.90 6.25 11.31
N THR A 187 6.34 7.36 10.82
CA THR A 187 5.06 7.36 10.12
C THR A 187 5.28 6.89 8.70
N LEU A 188 4.59 5.83 8.29
CA LEU A 188 4.68 5.26 6.95
C LEU A 188 3.43 5.57 6.15
N ILE A 189 3.61 6.03 4.91
CA ILE A 189 2.54 6.18 3.92
C ILE A 189 2.85 5.24 2.78
N LEU A 190 1.98 4.27 2.55
CA LEU A 190 2.16 3.22 1.56
C LEU A 190 1.13 3.37 0.45
N THR A 191 1.55 3.34 -0.81
CA THR A 191 0.63 3.04 -1.92
C THR A 191 0.89 1.63 -2.40
N THR A 192 -0.17 0.91 -2.69
CA THR A 192 -0.05 -0.44 -3.25
C THR A 192 -1.31 -0.85 -4.01
N GLN A 193 -1.14 -1.76 -4.96
CA GLN A 193 -2.22 -2.52 -5.57
C GLN A 193 -2.29 -3.95 -5.01
N TYR A 194 -1.31 -4.35 -4.20
CA TYR A 194 -1.24 -5.68 -3.60
C TYR A 194 -1.93 -5.70 -2.24
N MET A 195 -3.06 -6.40 -2.16
CA MET A 195 -3.89 -6.53 -0.95
C MET A 195 -3.11 -7.15 0.20
N GLU A 196 -2.28 -8.15 -0.09
CA GLU A 196 -1.41 -8.79 0.88
C GLU A 196 -0.43 -7.80 1.53
N GLU A 197 0.18 -6.91 0.73
CA GLU A 197 1.09 -5.88 1.25
C GLU A 197 0.38 -4.93 2.21
N ALA A 198 -0.81 -4.45 1.83
CA ALA A 198 -1.63 -3.60 2.68
C ALA A 198 -2.01 -4.30 3.99
N GLN A 199 -2.41 -5.57 3.93
CA GLN A 199 -2.78 -6.37 5.09
C GLN A 199 -1.61 -6.66 6.03
N GLN A 200 -0.39 -6.82 5.49
CA GLN A 200 0.82 -7.14 6.26
C GLN A 200 1.48 -5.92 6.91
N LEU A 201 1.31 -4.73 6.34
CA LEU A 201 2.07 -3.55 6.76
C LEU A 201 1.21 -2.47 7.41
N CYS A 202 -0.02 -2.26 6.95
CA CYS A 202 -0.80 -1.10 7.32
C CYS A 202 -1.65 -1.32 8.58
N ASP A 203 -1.70 -0.29 9.43
CA ASP A 203 -2.64 -0.23 10.56
C ASP A 203 -4.04 0.16 10.08
N ARG A 204 -4.08 1.13 9.15
CA ARG A 204 -5.29 1.61 8.48
C ARG A 204 -5.02 1.78 7.00
N ILE A 205 -6.05 1.57 6.22
CA ILE A 205 -6.04 1.77 4.77
C ILE A 205 -7.25 2.55 4.32
N VAL A 206 -7.08 3.24 3.20
CA VAL A 206 -8.19 3.67 2.35
C VAL A 206 -8.21 2.83 1.09
N ILE A 207 -9.38 2.32 0.72
CA ILE A 207 -9.60 1.66 -0.57
C ILE A 207 -10.00 2.73 -1.57
N MET A 208 -9.17 2.94 -2.58
CA MET A 208 -9.39 3.95 -3.62
C MET A 208 -9.82 3.33 -4.94
N HIS A 209 -10.78 3.97 -5.58
CA HIS A 209 -11.21 3.65 -6.95
C HIS A 209 -11.67 4.92 -7.67
N GLN A 210 -11.23 5.11 -8.93
CA GLN A 210 -11.60 6.27 -9.76
C GLN A 210 -11.48 7.63 -9.05
N GLY A 211 -10.37 7.84 -8.33
CA GLY A 211 -10.08 9.08 -7.62
C GLY A 211 -10.82 9.28 -6.30
N LYS A 212 -11.66 8.35 -5.86
CA LYS A 212 -12.46 8.41 -4.63
C LYS A 212 -12.02 7.40 -3.59
N ILE A 213 -12.29 7.70 -2.32
CA ILE A 213 -12.19 6.73 -1.23
C ILE A 213 -13.52 6.00 -1.13
N LEU A 214 -13.51 4.68 -1.28
CA LEU A 214 -14.69 3.83 -1.10
C LEU A 214 -14.90 3.44 0.36
N LYS A 215 -13.82 3.08 1.04
CA LYS A 215 -13.81 2.66 2.46
C LYS A 215 -12.50 3.04 3.12
N GLU A 216 -12.56 3.22 4.44
CA GLU A 216 -11.39 3.44 5.31
C GLU A 216 -11.52 2.58 6.57
N GLY A 217 -10.42 1.97 7.00
CA GLY A 217 -10.37 1.20 8.24
C GLY A 217 -9.11 0.35 8.39
N ALA A 218 -9.02 -0.35 9.52
CA ALA A 218 -8.00 -1.39 9.70
C ALA A 218 -8.30 -2.58 8.75
N PRO A 219 -7.29 -3.17 8.10
CA PRO A 219 -7.50 -4.28 7.15
C PRO A 219 -8.37 -5.41 7.69
N SER A 220 -8.08 -5.88 8.90
CA SER A 220 -8.83 -6.96 9.56
C SER A 220 -10.29 -6.57 9.84
N ARG A 221 -10.52 -5.31 10.23
CA ARG A 221 -11.87 -4.81 10.49
C ARG A 221 -12.69 -4.69 9.22
N LEU A 222 -12.09 -4.17 8.15
CA LEU A 222 -12.75 -4.09 6.83
C LEU A 222 -13.14 -5.48 6.32
N ILE A 223 -12.27 -6.48 6.48
CA ILE A 223 -12.58 -7.87 6.11
C ILE A 223 -13.77 -8.39 6.94
N GLU A 224 -13.74 -8.24 8.26
CA GLU A 224 -14.79 -8.75 9.14
C GLU A 224 -16.14 -8.06 8.92
N GLU A 225 -16.15 -6.74 8.70
CA GLU A 225 -17.37 -5.97 8.50
C GLU A 225 -18.00 -6.21 7.12
N GLU A 226 -17.19 -6.28 6.05
CA GLU A 226 -17.70 -6.36 4.69
C GLU A 226 -17.94 -7.81 4.23
N ILE A 227 -17.09 -8.73 4.61
CA ILE A 227 -17.11 -10.12 4.11
C ILE A 227 -17.47 -11.11 5.23
N GLY A 228 -16.88 -10.93 6.40
CA GLY A 228 -16.88 -11.91 7.47
C GLY A 228 -15.49 -12.56 7.61
N ARG A 229 -15.42 -13.76 8.18
CA ARG A 229 -14.13 -14.42 8.45
C ARG A 229 -13.72 -15.40 7.37
N GLU A 230 -14.70 -15.95 6.66
CA GLU A 230 -14.50 -17.09 5.75
C GLU A 230 -15.29 -16.89 4.46
N VAL A 231 -14.77 -17.47 3.39
CA VAL A 231 -15.38 -17.49 2.06
C VAL A 231 -15.46 -18.93 1.57
N ALA A 232 -16.63 -19.32 1.08
CA ALA A 232 -16.80 -20.52 0.29
C ALA A 232 -16.91 -20.15 -1.19
N GLU A 233 -16.05 -20.73 -2.01
CA GLU A 233 -16.07 -20.61 -3.46
C GLU A 233 -16.60 -21.90 -4.06
N ILE A 234 -17.65 -21.82 -4.85
CA ILE A 234 -18.29 -22.99 -5.46
C ILE A 234 -18.35 -22.75 -6.97
N ARG A 235 -17.64 -23.58 -7.73
CA ARG A 235 -17.70 -23.51 -9.19
C ARG A 235 -18.85 -24.35 -9.69
N ILE A 236 -19.86 -23.70 -10.23
CA ILE A 236 -21.08 -24.29 -10.76
C ILE A 236 -21.61 -23.54 -11.98
N ALA A 237 -22.46 -24.18 -12.76
CA ALA A 237 -23.17 -23.52 -13.83
C ALA A 237 -24.23 -22.55 -13.29
N ALA A 238 -24.49 -21.47 -14.03
CA ALA A 238 -25.37 -20.37 -13.56
C ALA A 238 -26.83 -20.80 -13.33
N ASP A 239 -27.28 -21.81 -14.01
CA ASP A 239 -28.63 -22.39 -13.85
C ASP A 239 -28.85 -23.07 -12.50
N GLN A 240 -27.79 -23.39 -11.77
CA GLN A 240 -27.82 -24.00 -10.43
C GLN A 240 -27.78 -22.98 -9.29
N ASP A 241 -27.55 -21.69 -9.57
CA ASP A 241 -27.36 -20.63 -8.57
C ASP A 241 -28.56 -20.50 -7.63
N GLU A 242 -29.76 -20.37 -8.18
CA GLU A 242 -30.99 -20.16 -7.39
C GLU A 242 -31.22 -21.31 -6.40
N ALA A 243 -31.02 -22.54 -6.84
CA ALA A 243 -31.19 -23.72 -5.99
C ALA A 243 -30.15 -23.74 -4.85
N LEU A 244 -28.90 -23.38 -5.15
CA LEU A 244 -27.83 -23.38 -4.16
C LEU A 244 -27.95 -22.20 -3.19
N ILE A 245 -28.32 -21.01 -3.67
CA ILE A 245 -28.59 -19.85 -2.83
C ILE A 245 -29.77 -20.11 -1.89
N ALA A 246 -30.83 -20.77 -2.35
CA ALA A 246 -31.95 -21.16 -1.50
C ALA A 246 -31.54 -22.12 -0.37
N GLN A 247 -30.59 -23.03 -0.63
CA GLN A 247 -30.10 -24.01 0.35
C GLN A 247 -29.06 -23.43 1.32
N LEU A 248 -28.15 -22.60 0.84
CA LEU A 248 -26.97 -22.14 1.59
C LEU A 248 -27.09 -20.69 2.09
N GLY A 249 -27.94 -19.86 1.49
CA GLY A 249 -28.01 -18.43 1.78
C GLY A 249 -28.36 -18.11 3.24
N GLN A 250 -29.14 -18.95 3.92
CA GLN A 250 -29.46 -18.76 5.34
C GLN A 250 -28.25 -18.95 6.28
N PHE A 251 -27.19 -19.62 5.82
CA PHE A 251 -25.95 -19.87 6.57
C PHE A 251 -24.85 -18.84 6.23
N ALA A 252 -25.08 -17.99 5.23
CA ALA A 252 -24.17 -16.97 4.76
C ALA A 252 -24.63 -15.56 5.15
N CYS A 253 -23.72 -14.63 5.36
CA CYS A 253 -24.04 -13.21 5.55
C CYS A 253 -24.17 -12.45 4.21
N GLY A 254 -23.86 -13.11 3.10
CA GLY A 254 -24.02 -12.61 1.74
C GLY A 254 -23.47 -13.61 0.73
N HIS A 255 -23.81 -13.39 -0.52
CA HIS A 255 -23.30 -14.17 -1.65
C HIS A 255 -23.12 -13.28 -2.87
N GLU A 256 -22.25 -13.68 -3.79
CA GLU A 256 -21.98 -12.98 -5.03
C GLU A 256 -21.53 -13.96 -6.09
N ARG A 257 -21.89 -13.71 -7.35
CA ARG A 257 -21.41 -14.48 -8.49
C ARG A 257 -20.35 -13.70 -9.27
N ALA A 258 -19.26 -14.38 -9.63
CA ALA A 258 -18.27 -13.86 -10.56
C ALA A 258 -17.88 -14.97 -11.56
N GLY A 259 -18.20 -14.77 -12.83
CA GLY A 259 -17.95 -15.75 -13.87
C GLY A 259 -18.65 -17.10 -13.59
N ASP A 260 -17.87 -18.17 -13.46
CA ASP A 260 -18.32 -19.55 -13.17
C ASP A 260 -18.37 -19.89 -11.67
N THR A 261 -18.08 -18.92 -10.79
CA THR A 261 -17.93 -19.16 -9.37
C THR A 261 -18.95 -18.39 -8.55
N LEU A 262 -19.65 -19.07 -7.66
CA LEU A 262 -20.54 -18.50 -6.65
C LEU A 262 -19.79 -18.43 -5.30
N PHE A 263 -19.73 -17.24 -4.71
CA PHE A 263 -19.08 -16.96 -3.44
C PHE A 263 -20.11 -16.81 -2.35
N PHE A 264 -19.90 -17.48 -1.22
CA PHE A 264 -20.67 -17.27 0.00
C PHE A 264 -19.76 -16.69 1.09
N TYR A 265 -20.21 -15.64 1.73
CA TYR A 265 -19.50 -14.92 2.78
C TYR A 265 -20.03 -15.31 4.15
N CYS A 266 -19.14 -15.62 5.13
CA CYS A 266 -19.55 -16.13 6.41
C CYS A 266 -18.85 -15.45 7.58
N ARG A 267 -19.63 -15.12 8.62
CA ARG A 267 -19.09 -14.65 9.90
C ARG A 267 -18.64 -15.82 10.78
N ASP A 268 -19.42 -16.89 10.77
CA ASP A 268 -19.09 -18.15 11.42
C ASP A 268 -19.33 -19.28 10.42
N GLY A 269 -18.23 -19.87 9.95
CA GLY A 269 -18.25 -20.84 8.85
C GLY A 269 -18.79 -22.22 9.23
N GLN A 270 -18.90 -22.57 10.52
CA GLN A 270 -19.20 -23.94 10.94
C GLN A 270 -20.53 -24.49 10.40
N SER A 271 -21.57 -23.65 10.39
CA SER A 271 -22.90 -24.03 9.89
C SER A 271 -22.92 -24.22 8.38
N LEU A 272 -22.27 -23.31 7.64
CA LEU A 272 -22.16 -23.40 6.20
C LEU A 272 -21.32 -24.60 5.78
N TRP A 273 -20.21 -24.87 6.48
CA TRP A 273 -19.33 -26.02 6.18
C TRP A 273 -20.01 -27.35 6.38
N ARG A 274 -20.74 -27.48 7.48
CA ARG A 274 -21.51 -28.70 7.70
C ARG A 274 -22.46 -28.96 6.53
N LYS A 275 -23.14 -27.90 6.08
CA LYS A 275 -24.11 -28.03 4.98
C LYS A 275 -23.42 -28.30 3.63
N LEU A 276 -22.28 -27.66 3.35
CA LEU A 276 -21.49 -27.91 2.14
C LEU A 276 -20.98 -29.37 2.09
N ASN A 277 -20.51 -29.90 3.22
CA ASN A 277 -20.07 -31.28 3.32
C ASN A 277 -21.23 -32.29 3.13
N GLU A 278 -22.45 -31.95 3.57
CA GLU A 278 -23.63 -32.77 3.32
C GLU A 278 -24.03 -32.82 1.84
N LEU A 279 -23.79 -31.72 1.11
CA LEU A 279 -24.12 -31.59 -0.31
C LEU A 279 -23.08 -32.25 -1.22
N ASP A 280 -21.89 -32.59 -0.71
CA ASP A 280 -20.76 -33.17 -1.44
C ASP A 280 -20.49 -32.50 -2.81
N LEU A 281 -20.48 -31.16 -2.82
CA LEU A 281 -20.34 -30.38 -4.05
C LEU A 281 -18.91 -30.45 -4.56
N PRO A 282 -18.69 -30.88 -5.81
CA PRO A 282 -17.38 -30.85 -6.43
C PRO A 282 -16.91 -29.41 -6.60
N ASN A 283 -15.59 -29.20 -6.60
CA ASN A 283 -14.97 -27.89 -6.83
C ASN A 283 -15.35 -26.79 -5.82
N THR A 284 -15.54 -27.18 -4.56
CA THR A 284 -15.75 -26.26 -3.43
C THR A 284 -14.42 -25.96 -2.76
N VAL A 285 -14.09 -24.68 -2.58
CA VAL A 285 -12.90 -24.20 -1.87
C VAL A 285 -13.33 -23.42 -0.63
N HIS A 286 -12.76 -23.79 0.49
CA HIS A 286 -12.87 -23.05 1.75
C HIS A 286 -11.59 -22.30 2.05
N ARG A 287 -11.71 -21.02 2.31
CA ARG A 287 -10.57 -20.19 2.68
C ARG A 287 -10.94 -19.03 3.61
N PRO A 288 -9.96 -18.49 4.37
CA PRO A 288 -10.15 -17.23 5.07
C PRO A 288 -10.51 -16.09 4.10
N ALA A 289 -11.34 -15.16 4.57
CA ALA A 289 -11.62 -13.93 3.86
C ALA A 289 -10.38 -13.01 3.79
N THR A 290 -10.24 -12.29 2.71
CA THR A 290 -9.08 -11.41 2.45
C THR A 290 -9.52 -10.00 2.05
N LEU A 291 -8.58 -9.06 2.00
CA LEU A 291 -8.84 -7.71 1.45
C LEU A 291 -9.22 -7.74 -0.04
N GLU A 292 -8.83 -8.78 -0.77
CA GLU A 292 -9.24 -8.96 -2.16
C GLU A 292 -10.74 -9.13 -2.29
N ASP A 293 -11.35 -9.92 -1.38
CA ASP A 293 -12.80 -10.09 -1.34
C ASP A 293 -13.52 -8.75 -1.04
N VAL A 294 -12.98 -7.97 -0.09
CA VAL A 294 -13.50 -6.62 0.21
C VAL A 294 -13.42 -5.73 -1.02
N PHE A 295 -12.27 -5.69 -1.67
CA PHE A 295 -12.05 -4.85 -2.85
C PHE A 295 -13.01 -5.23 -3.99
N LEU A 296 -13.09 -6.52 -4.32
CA LEU A 296 -13.96 -7.04 -5.37
C LEU A 296 -15.44 -6.78 -5.09
N LYS A 297 -15.88 -6.93 -3.82
CA LYS A 297 -17.24 -6.59 -3.42
C LYS A 297 -17.55 -5.11 -3.58
N LEU A 298 -16.61 -4.20 -3.20
CA LEU A 298 -16.82 -2.75 -3.27
C LEU A 298 -16.78 -2.20 -4.69
N THR A 299 -16.00 -2.82 -5.57
CA THR A 299 -15.80 -2.35 -6.95
C THR A 299 -16.64 -3.10 -7.98
N GLY A 300 -17.25 -4.22 -7.58
CA GLY A 300 -17.91 -5.18 -8.46
C GLY A 300 -16.90 -6.13 -9.09
N ARG A 301 -17.13 -7.45 -9.00
CA ARG A 301 -16.25 -8.49 -9.58
C ARG A 301 -16.23 -8.50 -11.11
N SER A 302 -17.11 -7.73 -11.76
CA SER A 302 -17.20 -7.60 -13.22
C SER A 302 -16.15 -6.66 -13.85
N LEU A 303 -15.26 -6.04 -13.06
CA LEU A 303 -14.24 -5.10 -13.54
C LEU A 303 -12.92 -5.80 -13.94
N ILE A 304 -12.97 -7.02 -14.46
CA ILE A 304 -11.87 -7.60 -15.23
C ILE A 304 -12.13 -7.27 -16.71
N GLU A 305 -11.81 -6.06 -17.12
CA GLU A 305 -11.48 -5.68 -18.49
C GLU A 305 -10.03 -5.19 -18.53
#